data_0c9e390e8673568d6f279cc62daeb96d
#
_entry.id   0c9e390e8673568d6f279cc62daeb96d
#
_cell.length_a   1.000
_cell.length_b   1.000
_cell.length_c   1.000
_cell.angle_alpha   90.00
_cell.angle_beta   90.00
_cell.angle_gamma   90.00
#
_symmetry.space_group_name_H-M   'P 1'
#
loop_
_entity.id
_entity.type
_entity.pdbx_description
1 polymer ?
#
loop_
_entity_poly.entity_id
_entity_poly.type
_entity_poly.pdbx_seq_one_letter_code
_entity_poly.pdbx_strand_id
1 'polypeptide(L)'
;GRSGFSQNTPMPLVATAHYYQWVKLTQKAAAMSGKTAEANRYAILASEILQAFQKEFLHVEKAASSEKSSSDAVVKDAVEKIYYDSGSQASNAIPLVLGMVPSQYRKQVLQHLIDDIHAHHDRLTTGDVGNRYLFQALLENGYADLWYKMLAHDDVPGYGFQIKKGMTTLTEQWNPEMGASMNHFMMAQINNHFLPDIVGIRIEQG
;
A
#
# COMPACT_ATOMS: atom_id res chain seq x y z
N GLY A 1 -9.96 -1.28 16.98
CA GLY A 1 -8.75 -0.51 17.19
C GLY A 1 -9.05 0.80 17.91
N ARG A 2 -8.05 1.43 18.51
CA ARG A 2 -8.23 2.77 19.06
C ARG A 2 -8.23 3.77 17.92
N SER A 3 -9.23 4.62 17.83
CA SER A 3 -9.29 5.71 16.84
C SER A 3 -8.03 6.57 16.89
N GLY A 4 -7.48 6.93 15.73
CA GLY A 4 -6.32 7.82 15.61
C GLY A 4 -4.95 7.17 15.77
N PHE A 5 -4.88 5.84 15.96
CA PHE A 5 -3.60 5.12 16.06
C PHE A 5 -3.52 4.00 15.02
N SER A 6 -2.40 3.97 14.31
CA SER A 6 -2.05 2.82 13.46
C SER A 6 -1.87 1.58 14.31
N GLN A 7 -2.47 0.46 13.90
CA GLN A 7 -2.40 -0.81 14.61
C GLN A 7 -1.34 -1.73 14.01
N ASN A 8 -1.26 -1.77 12.69
CA ASN A 8 -0.45 -2.75 11.97
C ASN A 8 0.73 -2.12 11.22
N THR A 9 0.67 -0.82 10.93
CA THR A 9 1.70 -0.12 10.15
C THR A 9 2.32 0.98 11.00
N PRO A 10 3.63 0.98 11.21
CA PRO A 10 4.31 2.00 12.02
C PRO A 10 4.16 3.41 11.44
N MET A 11 3.85 4.37 12.30
CA MET A 11 3.71 5.78 11.92
C MET A 11 4.95 6.37 11.22
N PRO A 12 6.20 6.06 11.65
CA PRO A 12 7.39 6.57 10.97
C PRO A 12 7.46 6.19 9.49
N LEU A 13 7.10 4.96 9.12
CA LEU A 13 7.04 4.53 7.72
C LEU A 13 6.06 5.39 6.93
N VAL A 14 4.83 5.52 7.43
CA VAL A 14 3.76 6.30 6.78
C VAL A 14 4.18 7.76 6.61
N ALA A 15 4.67 8.38 7.68
CA ALA A 15 5.08 9.78 7.67
C ALA A 15 6.24 10.04 6.70
N THR A 16 7.27 9.18 6.69
CA THR A 16 8.43 9.33 5.81
C THR A 16 8.05 9.12 4.34
N ALA A 17 7.19 8.14 4.04
CA ALA A 17 6.70 7.91 2.68
C ALA A 17 5.89 9.10 2.15
N HIS A 18 5.02 9.70 2.96
CA HIS A 18 4.30 10.90 2.58
C HIS A 18 5.21 12.13 2.46
N TYR A 19 6.23 12.26 3.32
CA TYR A 19 7.23 13.31 3.17
C TYR A 19 7.97 13.19 1.83
N TYR A 20 8.39 11.98 1.46
CA TYR A 20 8.95 11.71 0.13
C TYR A 20 8.00 12.14 -0.99
N GLN A 21 6.74 11.76 -0.91
CA GLN A 21 5.72 12.12 -1.90
C GLN A 21 5.57 13.64 -2.05
N TRP A 22 5.47 14.37 -0.93
CA TRP A 22 5.38 15.84 -0.95
C TRP A 22 6.62 16.50 -1.55
N VAL A 23 7.81 16.01 -1.22
CA VAL A 23 9.06 16.51 -1.81
C VAL A 23 9.07 16.27 -3.32
N LYS A 24 8.64 15.11 -3.80
CA LYS A 24 8.51 14.81 -5.24
C LYS A 24 7.50 15.71 -5.94
N LEU A 25 6.36 15.97 -5.33
CA LEU A 25 5.35 16.90 -5.88
C LEU A 25 5.90 18.34 -5.94
N THR A 26 6.59 18.78 -4.91
CA THR A 26 7.23 20.10 -4.87
C THR A 26 8.33 20.22 -5.92
N GLN A 27 9.15 19.17 -6.11
CA GLN A 27 10.12 19.08 -7.19
C GLN A 27 9.46 19.29 -8.56
N LYS A 28 8.37 18.57 -8.83
CA LYS A 28 7.61 18.67 -10.08
C LYS A 28 7.06 20.08 -10.28
N ALA A 29 6.45 20.66 -9.27
CA ALA A 29 5.91 22.02 -9.31
C ALA A 29 6.98 23.06 -9.57
N ALA A 30 8.15 22.97 -8.92
CA ALA A 30 9.29 23.84 -9.16
C ALA A 30 9.81 23.76 -10.61
N ALA A 31 9.95 22.53 -11.14
CA ALA A 31 10.35 22.31 -12.53
C ALA A 31 9.35 22.92 -13.53
N MET A 32 8.06 22.70 -13.34
CA MET A 32 6.99 23.27 -14.18
C MET A 32 6.95 24.81 -14.12
N SER A 33 7.39 25.40 -13.02
CA SER A 33 7.46 26.85 -12.82
C SER A 33 8.81 27.47 -13.28
N GLY A 34 9.67 26.69 -13.93
CA GLY A 34 11.00 27.15 -14.40
C GLY A 34 12.02 27.38 -13.29
N LYS A 35 11.74 26.95 -12.05
CA LYS A 35 12.62 27.11 -10.88
C LYS A 35 13.61 25.96 -10.79
N THR A 36 14.56 25.90 -11.73
CA THR A 36 15.47 24.77 -11.89
C THR A 36 16.35 24.51 -10.65
N ALA A 37 16.84 25.56 -9.98
CA ALA A 37 17.68 25.40 -8.79
C ALA A 37 16.90 24.72 -7.64
N GLU A 38 15.67 25.14 -7.40
CA GLU A 38 14.78 24.54 -6.40
C GLU A 38 14.42 23.12 -6.77
N ALA A 39 14.09 22.86 -8.06
CA ALA A 39 13.80 21.51 -8.53
C ALA A 39 14.96 20.54 -8.28
N ASN A 40 16.21 20.99 -8.55
CA ASN A 40 17.40 20.19 -8.29
C ASN A 40 17.61 19.94 -6.78
N ARG A 41 17.39 20.95 -5.94
CA ARG A 41 17.48 20.79 -4.48
C ARG A 41 16.47 19.76 -3.97
N TYR A 42 15.22 19.79 -4.44
CA TYR A 42 14.21 18.81 -4.06
C TYR A 42 14.49 17.42 -4.63
N ALA A 43 15.14 17.31 -5.79
CA ALA A 43 15.58 16.03 -6.34
C ALA A 43 16.62 15.35 -5.42
N ILE A 44 17.60 16.11 -4.93
CA ILE A 44 18.62 15.63 -3.99
C ILE A 44 17.94 15.18 -2.69
N LEU A 45 17.09 16.03 -2.10
CA LEU A 45 16.35 15.71 -0.87
C LEU A 45 15.49 14.45 -1.02
N ALA A 46 14.80 14.29 -2.14
CA ALA A 46 14.02 13.08 -2.41
C ALA A 46 14.90 11.82 -2.44
N SER A 47 16.09 11.91 -3.04
CA SER A 47 17.05 10.79 -3.06
C SER A 47 17.54 10.44 -1.66
N GLU A 48 17.86 11.43 -0.83
CA GLU A 48 18.28 11.22 0.56
C GLU A 48 17.18 10.56 1.41
N ILE A 49 15.93 11.05 1.29
CA ILE A 49 14.79 10.45 1.98
C ILE A 49 14.59 9.00 1.54
N LEU A 50 14.68 8.73 0.23
CA LEU A 50 14.51 7.37 -0.30
C LEU A 50 15.59 6.43 0.23
N GLN A 51 16.85 6.85 0.27
CA GLN A 51 17.95 6.05 0.81
C GLN A 51 17.75 5.76 2.31
N ALA A 52 17.36 6.76 3.09
CA ALA A 52 17.06 6.60 4.50
C ALA A 52 15.87 5.64 4.72
N PHE A 53 14.83 5.78 3.91
CA PHE A 53 13.64 4.91 3.94
C PHE A 53 14.00 3.45 3.66
N GLN A 54 14.83 3.19 2.62
CA GLN A 54 15.28 1.83 2.33
C GLN A 54 16.09 1.24 3.48
N LYS A 55 17.02 2.03 4.03
CA LYS A 55 17.89 1.59 5.12
C LYS A 55 17.10 1.22 6.38
N GLU A 56 16.05 1.99 6.67
CA GLU A 56 15.28 1.84 7.91
C GLU A 56 14.19 0.76 7.80
N PHE A 57 13.49 0.70 6.68
CA PHE A 57 12.25 -0.06 6.59
C PHE A 57 12.28 -1.28 5.67
N LEU A 58 13.26 -1.39 4.75
CA LEU A 58 13.31 -2.53 3.84
C LEU A 58 13.97 -3.73 4.52
N HIS A 59 13.25 -4.83 4.61
CA HIS A 59 13.75 -6.12 5.06
C HIS A 59 13.99 -7.06 3.88
N VAL A 60 15.17 -7.66 3.85
CA VAL A 60 15.57 -8.69 2.87
C VAL A 60 15.99 -9.92 3.68
N GLU A 61 15.07 -10.84 3.87
CA GLU A 61 15.31 -12.09 4.58
C GLU A 61 15.70 -13.20 3.60
N LYS A 62 16.90 -13.71 3.73
CA LYS A 62 17.32 -14.91 2.99
C LYS A 62 16.68 -16.14 3.62
N ALA A 63 16.09 -17.00 2.80
CA ALA A 63 15.63 -18.28 3.30
C ALA A 63 16.80 -19.02 3.96
N ALA A 64 16.61 -19.48 5.19
CA ALA A 64 17.61 -20.31 5.86
C ALA A 64 17.91 -21.52 4.98
N SER A 65 19.16 -21.67 4.56
CA SER A 65 19.63 -22.89 3.91
C SER A 65 19.42 -24.04 4.89
N SER A 66 18.43 -24.88 4.63
CA SER A 66 18.28 -26.14 5.35
C SER A 66 19.54 -26.96 5.08
N GLU A 67 20.35 -27.16 6.12
CA GLU A 67 21.53 -27.99 6.04
C GLU A 67 21.15 -29.41 5.60
N LYS A 68 21.84 -29.86 4.57
CA LYS A 68 22.19 -31.19 4.15
C LYS A 68 21.20 -32.33 4.39
N SER A 69 20.61 -32.77 3.30
CA SER A 69 20.46 -34.19 3.05
C SER A 69 20.98 -34.51 1.66
N SER A 70 21.86 -35.48 1.58
CA SER A 70 22.57 -35.97 0.42
C SER A 70 21.62 -36.46 -0.69
N SER A 71 22.03 -36.25 -1.92
CA SER A 71 21.56 -36.77 -3.22
C SER A 71 20.58 -35.92 -4.00
N ASP A 72 21.06 -35.44 -5.16
CA ASP A 72 20.35 -35.02 -6.37
C ASP A 72 18.95 -34.40 -6.20
N ALA A 73 18.89 -33.23 -5.62
CA ALA A 73 17.69 -32.38 -5.69
C ALA A 73 18.09 -31.00 -6.20
N VAL A 74 17.49 -30.62 -7.30
CA VAL A 74 17.43 -29.26 -7.86
C VAL A 74 17.37 -28.27 -6.70
N VAL A 75 18.38 -27.40 -6.59
CA VAL A 75 18.38 -26.28 -5.67
C VAL A 75 17.17 -25.43 -6.04
N LYS A 76 16.07 -25.59 -5.30
CA LYS A 76 14.98 -24.60 -5.33
C LYS A 76 15.58 -23.32 -4.81
N ASP A 77 15.59 -22.30 -5.65
CA ASP A 77 16.04 -20.97 -5.28
C ASP A 77 15.46 -20.61 -3.92
N ALA A 78 16.35 -20.29 -2.98
CA ALA A 78 15.97 -19.89 -1.64
C ALA A 78 15.05 -18.66 -1.77
N VAL A 79 13.78 -18.81 -1.42
CA VAL A 79 12.79 -17.73 -1.57
C VAL A 79 13.18 -16.63 -0.59
N GLU A 80 13.69 -15.54 -1.12
CA GLU A 80 13.93 -14.33 -0.33
C GLU A 80 12.59 -13.70 0.05
N LYS A 81 12.37 -13.49 1.32
CA LYS A 81 11.24 -12.69 1.82
C LYS A 81 11.65 -11.24 1.83
N ILE A 82 10.97 -10.42 1.03
CA ILE A 82 11.27 -8.98 0.92
C ILE A 82 9.99 -8.20 1.22
N TYR A 83 10.06 -7.34 2.23
CA TYR A 83 8.92 -6.59 2.70
C TYR A 83 9.36 -5.31 3.42
N TYR A 84 8.41 -4.44 3.73
CA TYR A 84 8.65 -3.21 4.48
C TYR A 84 8.13 -3.31 5.90
N ASP A 85 9.00 -2.96 6.87
CA ASP A 85 8.75 -2.83 8.30
C ASP A 85 7.97 -4.04 8.87
N SER A 86 6.71 -3.84 9.28
CA SER A 86 5.85 -4.90 9.85
C SER A 86 5.37 -5.95 8.85
N GLY A 87 5.62 -5.77 7.54
CA GLY A 87 5.07 -6.63 6.50
C GLY A 87 3.57 -6.47 6.26
N SER A 88 2.90 -5.53 6.92
CA SER A 88 1.45 -5.33 6.79
C SER A 88 1.03 -4.86 5.40
N GLN A 89 -0.27 -4.95 5.08
CA GLN A 89 -0.81 -4.51 3.78
C GLN A 89 -0.40 -3.08 3.45
N ALA A 90 -0.57 -2.14 4.37
CA ALA A 90 -0.22 -0.74 4.12
C ALA A 90 1.30 -0.51 4.06
N SER A 91 2.10 -1.21 4.88
CA SER A 91 3.57 -1.04 4.86
C SER A 91 4.21 -1.45 3.54
N ASN A 92 3.61 -2.40 2.82
CA ASN A 92 4.06 -2.81 1.49
C ASN A 92 3.38 -2.03 0.35
N ALA A 93 2.09 -1.73 0.47
CA ALA A 93 1.35 -1.04 -0.58
C ALA A 93 1.81 0.42 -0.78
N ILE A 94 2.09 1.15 0.30
CA ILE A 94 2.53 2.55 0.24
C ILE A 94 3.80 2.70 -0.61
N PRO A 95 4.92 2.04 -0.31
CA PRO A 95 6.13 2.17 -1.12
C PRO A 95 5.98 1.62 -2.53
N LEU A 96 5.15 0.59 -2.77
CA LEU A 96 4.86 0.09 -4.11
C LEU A 96 4.22 1.18 -5.00
N VAL A 97 3.21 1.86 -4.50
CA VAL A 97 2.47 2.89 -5.22
C VAL A 97 3.29 4.17 -5.40
N LEU A 98 4.04 4.55 -4.38
CA LEU A 98 4.88 5.76 -4.44
C LEU A 98 6.19 5.57 -5.22
N GLY A 99 6.41 4.40 -5.83
CA GLY A 99 7.62 4.11 -6.62
C GLY A 99 8.89 4.10 -5.77
N MET A 100 8.78 3.78 -4.49
CA MET A 100 9.91 3.75 -3.56
C MET A 100 10.60 2.39 -3.54
N VAL A 101 9.96 1.32 -4.01
CA VAL A 101 10.54 -0.03 -4.02
C VAL A 101 11.60 -0.15 -5.11
N PRO A 102 12.84 -0.60 -4.81
CA PRO A 102 13.85 -0.91 -5.81
C PRO A 102 13.30 -1.90 -6.85
N SER A 103 13.60 -1.66 -8.13
CA SER A 103 13.04 -2.43 -9.26
C SER A 103 13.24 -3.94 -9.12
N GLN A 104 14.41 -4.37 -8.64
CA GLN A 104 14.75 -5.78 -8.43
C GLN A 104 13.87 -6.46 -7.36
N TYR A 105 13.29 -5.71 -6.42
CA TYR A 105 12.50 -6.23 -5.31
C TYR A 105 10.99 -6.06 -5.49
N ARG A 106 10.56 -5.35 -6.54
CA ARG A 106 9.15 -4.99 -6.73
C ARG A 106 8.22 -6.21 -6.77
N LYS A 107 8.64 -7.28 -7.44
CA LYS A 107 7.85 -8.52 -7.53
C LYS A 107 7.72 -9.21 -6.18
N GLN A 108 8.80 -9.29 -5.40
CA GLN A 108 8.81 -9.96 -4.10
C GLN A 108 7.98 -9.19 -3.08
N VAL A 109 8.09 -7.84 -3.05
CA VAL A 109 7.27 -6.99 -2.16
C VAL A 109 5.79 -7.12 -2.52
N LEU A 110 5.45 -7.14 -3.81
CA LEU A 110 4.08 -7.38 -4.25
C LEU A 110 3.59 -8.78 -3.85
N GLN A 111 4.41 -9.81 -4.05
CA GLN A 111 4.06 -11.17 -3.64
C GLN A 111 3.83 -11.25 -2.13
N HIS A 112 4.69 -10.61 -1.33
CA HIS A 112 4.50 -10.55 0.12
C HIS A 112 3.18 -9.88 0.51
N LEU A 113 2.80 -8.80 -0.18
CA LEU A 113 1.51 -8.15 0.01
C LEU A 113 0.34 -9.11 -0.27
N ILE A 114 0.41 -9.86 -1.38
CA ILE A 114 -0.63 -10.82 -1.75
C ILE A 114 -0.71 -11.97 -0.74
N ASP A 115 0.44 -12.49 -0.32
CA ASP A 115 0.52 -13.57 0.68
C ASP A 115 -0.06 -13.13 2.02
N ASP A 116 0.19 -11.89 2.45
CA ASP A 116 -0.40 -11.30 3.66
C ASP A 116 -1.93 -11.19 3.55
N ILE A 117 -2.44 -10.74 2.39
CA ILE A 117 -3.89 -10.67 2.15
C ILE A 117 -4.52 -12.07 2.28
N HIS A 118 -3.93 -13.09 1.66
CA HIS A 118 -4.41 -14.47 1.75
C HIS A 118 -4.32 -15.03 3.17
N ALA A 119 -3.25 -14.72 3.91
CA ALA A 119 -3.08 -15.10 5.31
C ALA A 119 -4.18 -14.48 6.21
N HIS A 120 -4.70 -13.32 5.81
CA HIS A 120 -5.84 -12.66 6.46
C HIS A 120 -7.20 -13.02 5.82
N HIS A 121 -7.29 -14.17 5.14
CA HIS A 121 -8.53 -14.68 4.53
C HIS A 121 -9.15 -13.70 3.52
N ASP A 122 -8.32 -13.06 2.71
CA ASP A 122 -8.68 -12.05 1.72
C ASP A 122 -9.45 -10.86 2.31
N ARG A 123 -9.04 -10.43 3.51
CA ARG A 123 -9.66 -9.31 4.22
C ARG A 123 -8.76 -8.08 4.25
N LEU A 124 -9.41 -6.92 4.35
CA LEU A 124 -8.73 -5.67 4.62
C LEU A 124 -8.16 -5.66 6.04
N THR A 125 -6.90 -5.26 6.18
CA THR A 125 -6.30 -4.90 7.46
C THR A 125 -5.92 -3.42 7.52
N THR A 126 -6.27 -2.69 6.46
CA THR A 126 -6.01 -1.26 6.29
C THR A 126 -7.20 -0.42 6.76
N GLY A 127 -6.93 0.83 7.12
CA GLY A 127 -7.92 1.87 7.38
C GLY A 127 -7.91 2.91 6.27
N ASP A 128 -8.46 4.08 6.57
CA ASP A 128 -8.66 5.21 5.67
C ASP A 128 -7.40 5.64 4.91
N VAL A 129 -6.25 5.73 5.57
CA VAL A 129 -4.98 6.10 4.93
C VAL A 129 -4.44 4.98 4.04
N GLY A 130 -4.46 3.74 4.52
CA GLY A 130 -3.86 2.59 3.84
C GLY A 130 -4.64 2.09 2.63
N ASN A 131 -5.96 2.18 2.65
CA ASN A 131 -6.84 1.64 1.60
C ASN A 131 -6.50 2.16 0.21
N ARG A 132 -6.26 3.45 0.07
CA ARG A 132 -5.92 4.06 -1.22
C ARG A 132 -4.73 3.36 -1.87
N TYR A 133 -3.67 3.14 -1.10
CA TYR A 133 -2.45 2.52 -1.62
C TYR A 133 -2.64 1.04 -1.87
N LEU A 134 -3.37 0.35 -1.00
CA LEU A 134 -3.69 -1.06 -1.19
C LEU A 134 -4.48 -1.28 -2.47
N PHE A 135 -5.54 -0.52 -2.70
CA PHE A 135 -6.38 -0.65 -3.89
C PHE A 135 -5.59 -0.35 -5.16
N GLN A 136 -4.84 0.74 -5.17
CA GLN A 136 -4.00 1.09 -6.31
C GLN A 136 -2.93 0.02 -6.58
N ALA A 137 -2.26 -0.49 -5.54
CA ALA A 137 -1.26 -1.55 -5.68
C ALA A 137 -1.86 -2.82 -6.31
N LEU A 138 -3.05 -3.23 -5.87
CA LEU A 138 -3.73 -4.41 -6.41
C LEU A 138 -4.16 -4.21 -7.87
N LEU A 139 -4.85 -3.11 -8.15
CA LEU A 139 -5.46 -2.86 -9.46
C LEU A 139 -4.41 -2.59 -10.55
N GLU A 140 -3.34 -1.84 -10.25
CA GLU A 140 -2.24 -1.60 -11.18
C GLU A 140 -1.43 -2.86 -11.50
N ASN A 141 -1.50 -3.90 -10.66
CA ASN A 141 -0.78 -5.16 -10.87
C ASN A 141 -1.70 -6.34 -11.25
N GLY A 142 -2.96 -6.07 -11.65
CA GLY A 142 -3.86 -7.07 -12.23
C GLY A 142 -4.62 -7.93 -11.22
N TYR A 143 -4.72 -7.52 -9.95
CA TYR A 143 -5.42 -8.23 -8.88
C TYR A 143 -6.84 -7.70 -8.63
N ALA A 144 -7.57 -7.33 -9.70
CA ALA A 144 -8.92 -6.78 -9.57
C ALA A 144 -9.90 -7.76 -8.92
N ASP A 145 -9.79 -9.06 -9.21
CA ASP A 145 -10.65 -10.08 -8.62
C ASP A 145 -10.42 -10.21 -7.10
N LEU A 146 -9.16 -10.17 -6.67
CA LEU A 146 -8.81 -10.18 -5.25
C LEU A 146 -9.33 -8.93 -4.55
N TRP A 147 -9.11 -7.76 -5.16
CA TRP A 147 -9.66 -6.49 -4.66
C TRP A 147 -11.18 -6.55 -4.48
N TYR A 148 -11.92 -7.01 -5.50
CA TYR A 148 -13.38 -7.17 -5.42
C TYR A 148 -13.81 -8.11 -4.30
N LYS A 149 -13.13 -9.26 -4.16
CA LYS A 149 -13.37 -10.23 -3.10
C LYS A 149 -13.19 -9.61 -1.72
N MET A 150 -12.12 -8.82 -1.52
CA MET A 150 -11.88 -8.11 -0.26
C MET A 150 -12.99 -7.13 0.10
N LEU A 151 -13.58 -6.44 -0.89
CA LEU A 151 -14.66 -5.48 -0.68
C LEU A 151 -15.99 -6.13 -0.36
N ALA A 152 -16.23 -7.35 -0.87
CA ALA A 152 -17.50 -8.06 -0.75
C ALA A 152 -17.74 -8.67 0.64
N HIS A 153 -16.72 -8.69 1.53
CA HIS A 153 -16.90 -9.16 2.89
C HIS A 153 -17.92 -8.31 3.65
N ASP A 154 -18.87 -9.00 4.32
CA ASP A 154 -19.98 -8.38 5.06
C ASP A 154 -19.73 -8.32 6.58
N ASP A 155 -18.49 -8.48 6.99
CA ASP A 155 -17.99 -8.32 8.35
C ASP A 155 -16.83 -7.30 8.41
N VAL A 156 -16.43 -6.90 9.62
CA VAL A 156 -15.37 -5.89 9.83
C VAL A 156 -13.99 -6.50 9.59
N PRO A 157 -13.09 -5.80 8.89
CA PRO A 157 -13.27 -4.54 8.17
C PRO A 157 -13.80 -4.77 6.73
N GLY A 158 -14.67 -3.90 6.24
CA GLY A 158 -15.15 -4.00 4.86
C GLY A 158 -16.32 -3.07 4.52
N TYR A 159 -16.45 -2.75 3.24
CA TYR A 159 -17.60 -1.95 2.75
C TYR A 159 -18.92 -2.73 2.83
N GLY A 160 -18.89 -4.04 2.56
CA GLY A 160 -20.05 -4.91 2.72
C GLY A 160 -20.62 -4.87 4.14
N PHE A 161 -19.75 -4.77 5.14
CA PHE A 161 -20.19 -4.62 6.53
C PHE A 161 -20.96 -3.31 6.78
N GLN A 162 -20.48 -2.18 6.23
CA GLN A 162 -21.19 -0.92 6.36
C GLN A 162 -22.57 -0.97 5.71
N ILE A 163 -22.68 -1.58 4.53
CA ILE A 163 -23.95 -1.79 3.84
C ILE A 163 -24.88 -2.67 4.68
N LYS A 164 -24.37 -3.77 5.23
CA LYS A 164 -25.13 -4.67 6.11
C LYS A 164 -25.65 -3.99 7.38
N LYS A 165 -24.92 -2.99 7.89
CA LYS A 165 -25.35 -2.14 9.00
C LYS A 165 -26.33 -1.04 8.59
N GLY A 166 -26.78 -1.02 7.36
CA GLY A 166 -27.77 -0.05 6.86
C GLY A 166 -27.18 1.35 6.62
N MET A 167 -25.86 1.47 6.47
CA MET A 167 -25.23 2.77 6.21
C MET A 167 -25.55 3.22 4.79
N THR A 168 -25.98 4.49 4.67
CA THR A 168 -26.25 5.18 3.38
C THR A 168 -25.11 6.11 2.99
N THR A 169 -24.13 6.27 3.87
CA THR A 169 -22.91 7.06 3.66
C THR A 169 -21.71 6.26 4.10
N LEU A 170 -20.50 6.64 3.67
CA LEU A 170 -19.26 6.02 4.10
C LEU A 170 -18.80 6.62 5.42
N THR A 171 -18.47 5.77 6.37
CA THR A 171 -18.06 6.16 7.72
C THR A 171 -16.55 6.27 7.84
N GLU A 172 -16.05 7.02 8.82
CA GLU A 172 -14.62 7.18 9.09
C GLU A 172 -13.95 5.87 9.55
N GLN A 173 -14.70 5.05 10.26
CA GLN A 173 -14.23 3.75 10.74
C GLN A 173 -15.02 2.62 10.12
N TRP A 174 -14.40 1.46 9.96
CA TRP A 174 -15.06 0.28 9.41
C TRP A 174 -16.30 -0.14 10.20
N ASN A 175 -16.24 -0.03 11.53
CA ASN A 175 -17.42 -0.26 12.36
C ASN A 175 -18.12 1.09 12.68
N PRO A 176 -19.29 1.35 12.11
CA PRO A 176 -20.03 2.59 12.32
C PRO A 176 -20.50 2.77 13.77
N GLU A 177 -20.57 1.72 14.57
CA GLU A 177 -21.01 1.77 15.98
C GLU A 177 -19.92 2.36 16.91
N MET A 178 -18.72 2.60 16.43
CA MET A 178 -17.61 3.13 17.25
C MET A 178 -17.63 4.65 17.44
N GLY A 179 -18.65 5.36 16.98
CA GLY A 179 -18.89 6.75 17.30
C GLY A 179 -18.02 7.78 16.56
N ALA A 180 -17.40 7.38 15.44
CA ALA A 180 -16.69 8.30 14.56
C ALA A 180 -17.64 8.98 13.55
N SER A 181 -17.12 9.80 12.63
CA SER A 181 -17.92 10.46 11.60
C SER A 181 -18.68 9.43 10.75
N MET A 182 -19.97 9.67 10.57
CA MET A 182 -20.86 8.82 9.77
C MET A 182 -20.90 9.25 8.29
N ASN A 183 -20.18 10.30 7.91
CA ASN A 183 -20.03 10.77 6.54
C ASN A 183 -18.60 11.27 6.37
N HIS A 184 -17.69 10.37 5.97
CA HIS A 184 -16.27 10.67 5.91
C HIS A 184 -15.70 10.35 4.54
N PHE A 185 -15.12 11.35 3.88
CA PHE A 185 -14.65 11.25 2.50
C PHE A 185 -13.46 10.30 2.30
N MET A 186 -12.69 9.99 3.35
CA MET A 186 -11.50 9.15 3.24
C MET A 186 -11.82 7.73 2.76
N MET A 187 -12.98 7.18 3.10
CA MET A 187 -13.40 5.87 2.56
C MET A 187 -13.97 5.97 1.15
N ALA A 188 -14.33 7.17 0.66
CA ALA A 188 -14.85 7.37 -0.70
C ALA A 188 -13.79 7.22 -1.82
N GLN A 189 -12.54 7.06 -1.46
CA GLN A 189 -11.44 6.79 -2.42
C GLN A 189 -11.68 5.54 -3.29
N ILE A 190 -12.53 4.61 -2.87
CA ILE A 190 -12.97 3.48 -3.69
C ILE A 190 -13.59 3.94 -5.02
N ASN A 191 -14.26 5.09 -5.05
CA ASN A 191 -14.89 5.63 -6.25
C ASN A 191 -13.87 5.96 -7.36
N ASN A 192 -12.61 6.24 -7.00
CA ASN A 192 -11.56 6.53 -7.96
C ASN A 192 -11.22 5.33 -8.85
N HIS A 193 -11.66 4.13 -8.47
CA HIS A 193 -11.32 2.88 -9.13
C HIS A 193 -12.45 2.33 -10.01
N PHE A 194 -13.71 2.74 -9.81
CA PHE A 194 -14.82 2.18 -10.57
C PHE A 194 -14.73 2.46 -12.08
N LEU A 195 -14.48 3.70 -12.47
CA LEU A 195 -14.38 4.05 -13.90
C LEU A 195 -13.09 3.53 -14.54
N PRO A 196 -11.88 3.80 -14.01
CA PRO A 196 -10.65 3.42 -14.70
C PRO A 196 -10.32 1.93 -14.60
N ASP A 197 -10.63 1.28 -13.48
CA ASP A 197 -10.12 -0.05 -13.19
C ASP A 197 -11.18 -1.16 -13.35
N ILE A 198 -12.47 -0.84 -13.19
CA ILE A 198 -13.55 -1.79 -13.38
C ILE A 198 -14.20 -1.63 -14.75
N VAL A 199 -14.55 -0.39 -15.13
CA VAL A 199 -15.18 -0.11 -16.43
C VAL A 199 -14.15 0.03 -17.55
N GLY A 200 -12.88 0.33 -17.22
CA GLY A 200 -11.80 0.49 -18.19
C GLY A 200 -11.73 1.85 -18.88
N ILE A 201 -12.51 2.84 -18.41
CA ILE A 201 -12.51 4.19 -18.96
C ILE A 201 -11.42 5.00 -18.27
N ARG A 202 -10.31 5.25 -18.95
CA ARG A 202 -9.19 6.05 -18.45
C ARG A 202 -9.09 7.36 -19.20
N ILE A 203 -8.77 8.43 -18.47
CA ILE A 203 -8.43 9.73 -19.07
C ILE A 203 -6.93 9.67 -19.38
N GLU A 204 -6.57 9.78 -20.67
CA GLU A 204 -5.18 9.95 -21.05
C GLU A 204 -4.68 11.31 -20.58
N GLN A 205 -3.62 11.31 -19.81
CA GLN A 205 -2.93 12.56 -19.47
C GLN A 205 -2.09 12.95 -20.68
N GLY A 206 -2.50 14.04 -21.35
CA GLY A 206 -1.73 14.65 -22.42
C GLY A 206 -0.40 15.26 -21.95
#